data_20aeb8abef3dffe55aa3985177f6fc4d
#
_entry.id   20aeb8abef3dffe55aa3985177f6fc4d
#
_cell.length_a   1.000
_cell.length_b   1.000
_cell.length_c   1.000
_cell.angle_alpha   90.00
_cell.angle_beta   90.00
_cell.angle_gamma   90.00
#
_symmetry.space_group_name_H-M   'P 1'
#
loop_
_entity.id
_entity.type
_entity.pdbx_description
1 polymer ?
#
loop_
_entity_poly.entity_id
_entity_poly.type
_entity_poly.pdbx_seq_one_letter_code
_entity_poly.pdbx_strand_id
1 'polypeptide(L)'
;MWTRLGLVAVLAPIAAANFGCAPRVTGPAVVIEDKVYTVTPVAVTVKAGIVTGEVTGMKVTERVEKGSGRIETPAQLTGSLKLKNTSADQTVRLIDGKILYINAGGLAIKMEDSRTAPALRFASYGSAERLDPGQDVTQLFDVAFPAEALKAKKLKEIRLELVYLPSSYREEKLNFSVSIGGQSTPVASLKSASR
;
A
#
# COMPACT_ATOMS: atom_id res chain seq x y z
N MET A 1 -41.79 -84.51 25.42
CA MET A 1 -42.20 -84.76 24.01
C MET A 1 -41.51 -83.75 23.15
N TRP A 2 -40.83 -84.19 22.16
CA TRP A 2 -39.74 -83.52 21.45
C TRP A 2 -40.22 -82.48 20.45
N THR A 3 -39.63 -81.29 20.47
CA THR A 3 -39.80 -80.29 19.42
C THR A 3 -38.45 -80.00 18.81
N ARG A 4 -38.36 -80.21 17.53
CA ARG A 4 -37.15 -80.07 16.70
C ARG A 4 -36.97 -78.60 16.32
N LEU A 5 -35.80 -78.06 16.61
CA LEU A 5 -35.31 -76.74 16.09
C LEU A 5 -35.05 -76.87 14.58
N GLY A 6 -35.68 -75.99 13.84
CA GLY A 6 -35.34 -75.76 12.43
C GLY A 6 -34.45 -74.50 12.33
N LEU A 7 -33.24 -74.74 11.86
CA LEU A 7 -32.25 -73.64 11.61
C LEU A 7 -32.53 -73.08 10.22
N VAL A 8 -33.03 -71.83 10.14
CA VAL A 8 -33.17 -71.09 8.88
C VAL A 8 -31.96 -70.19 8.68
N ALA A 9 -31.08 -70.58 7.77
CA ALA A 9 -29.94 -69.72 7.37
C ALA A 9 -30.46 -68.67 6.38
N VAL A 10 -30.45 -67.39 6.78
CA VAL A 10 -30.74 -66.27 5.91
C VAL A 10 -29.41 -65.77 5.29
N LEU A 11 -29.23 -66.10 4.02
CA LEU A 11 -28.17 -65.51 3.19
C LEU A 11 -28.55 -64.08 2.80
N ALA A 12 -27.87 -63.08 3.39
CA ALA A 12 -27.99 -61.69 2.97
C ALA A 12 -27.05 -61.40 1.79
N PRO A 13 -27.54 -60.89 0.66
CA PRO A 13 -26.66 -60.45 -0.40
C PRO A 13 -25.97 -59.15 -0.03
N ILE A 14 -24.64 -59.15 0.01
CA ILE A 14 -23.82 -57.95 0.15
C ILE A 14 -23.87 -57.20 -1.18
N ALA A 15 -24.68 -56.13 -1.23
CA ALA A 15 -24.64 -55.19 -2.34
C ALA A 15 -23.37 -54.35 -2.22
N ALA A 16 -22.35 -54.66 -3.02
CA ALA A 16 -21.17 -53.85 -3.20
C ALA A 16 -21.59 -52.56 -3.93
N ALA A 17 -21.78 -51.48 -3.14
CA ALA A 17 -21.93 -50.15 -3.71
C ALA A 17 -20.57 -49.70 -4.28
N ASN A 18 -20.43 -49.84 -5.58
CA ASN A 18 -19.35 -49.19 -6.32
C ASN A 18 -19.58 -47.68 -6.26
N PHE A 19 -18.96 -47.02 -5.28
CA PHE A 19 -18.77 -45.57 -5.33
C PHE A 19 -17.81 -45.27 -6.49
N GLY A 20 -18.37 -45.14 -7.68
CA GLY A 20 -17.66 -44.61 -8.82
C GLY A 20 -17.26 -43.17 -8.50
N CYS A 21 -15.97 -42.94 -8.27
CA CYS A 21 -15.40 -41.59 -8.34
C CYS A 21 -15.67 -41.07 -9.76
N ALA A 22 -16.69 -40.24 -9.91
CA ALA A 22 -16.87 -39.49 -11.15
C ALA A 22 -15.59 -38.70 -11.38
N PRO A 23 -14.95 -38.79 -12.54
CA PRO A 23 -13.78 -37.97 -12.84
C PRO A 23 -14.23 -36.52 -12.70
N ARG A 24 -13.58 -35.77 -11.81
CA ARG A 24 -13.73 -34.32 -11.79
C ARG A 24 -13.30 -33.84 -13.17
N VAL A 25 -14.25 -33.37 -13.95
CA VAL A 25 -13.98 -32.65 -15.18
C VAL A 25 -13.31 -31.35 -14.74
N THR A 26 -11.99 -31.36 -14.66
CA THR A 26 -11.20 -30.14 -14.54
C THR A 26 -11.42 -29.40 -15.85
N GLY A 27 -12.25 -28.38 -15.82
CA GLY A 27 -12.35 -27.43 -16.93
C GLY A 27 -10.95 -26.93 -17.33
N PRO A 28 -10.78 -26.41 -18.55
CA PRO A 28 -9.49 -25.91 -19.00
C PRO A 28 -8.95 -24.93 -17.95
N ALA A 29 -7.68 -25.11 -17.57
CA ALA A 29 -7.05 -24.26 -16.58
C ALA A 29 -7.08 -22.79 -17.10
N VAL A 30 -7.68 -21.91 -16.32
CA VAL A 30 -7.69 -20.48 -16.62
C VAL A 30 -6.25 -19.96 -16.46
N VAL A 31 -5.69 -19.42 -17.52
CA VAL A 31 -4.36 -18.83 -17.52
C VAL A 31 -4.51 -17.33 -17.30
N ILE A 32 -3.91 -16.84 -16.22
CA ILE A 32 -3.87 -15.40 -15.91
C ILE A 32 -2.56 -14.82 -16.41
N GLU A 33 -2.62 -13.67 -17.04
CA GLU A 33 -1.45 -12.90 -17.48
C GLU A 33 -1.45 -11.48 -16.92
N ASP A 34 -0.26 -10.96 -16.62
CA ASP A 34 -0.06 -9.59 -16.18
C ASP A 34 0.22 -8.71 -17.39
N LYS A 35 -0.63 -7.72 -17.63
CA LYS A 35 -0.36 -6.65 -18.60
C LYS A 35 0.32 -5.50 -17.86
N VAL A 36 1.56 -5.21 -18.27
CA VAL A 36 2.37 -4.16 -17.65
C VAL A 36 2.52 -2.99 -18.60
N TYR A 37 2.19 -1.79 -18.13
CA TYR A 37 2.32 -0.54 -18.86
C TYR A 37 3.37 0.33 -18.18
N THR A 38 4.39 0.74 -18.95
CA THR A 38 5.43 1.64 -18.45
C THR A 38 4.94 3.08 -18.44
N VAL A 39 5.18 3.79 -17.36
CA VAL A 39 4.91 5.22 -17.22
C VAL A 39 6.13 6.02 -17.64
N THR A 40 5.93 7.05 -18.47
CA THR A 40 7.00 7.94 -18.95
C THR A 40 6.73 9.37 -18.46
N PRO A 41 7.73 10.08 -17.92
CA PRO A 41 9.14 9.70 -17.74
C PRO A 41 9.36 8.68 -16.63
N VAL A 42 10.49 7.96 -16.65
CA VAL A 42 10.80 6.88 -15.68
C VAL A 42 11.06 7.43 -14.28
N ALA A 43 11.55 8.66 -14.19
CA ALA A 43 11.79 9.38 -12.94
C ALA A 43 11.35 10.83 -13.07
N VAL A 44 10.75 11.36 -12.00
CA VAL A 44 10.31 12.75 -11.91
C VAL A 44 10.77 13.32 -10.57
N THR A 45 11.50 14.44 -10.63
CA THR A 45 11.90 15.20 -9.42
C THR A 45 11.16 16.53 -9.39
N VAL A 46 10.54 16.83 -8.25
CA VAL A 46 9.79 18.07 -8.01
C VAL A 46 10.28 18.70 -6.71
N LYS A 47 10.46 20.03 -6.72
CA LYS A 47 10.76 20.82 -5.51
C LYS A 47 9.53 21.67 -5.17
N ALA A 48 9.05 21.54 -3.93
CA ALA A 48 7.94 22.31 -3.41
C ALA A 48 8.37 22.93 -2.05
N GLY A 49 8.73 24.20 -2.06
CA GLY A 49 9.26 24.88 -0.86
C GLY A 49 10.51 24.19 -0.34
N ILE A 50 10.44 23.69 0.89
CA ILE A 50 11.54 23.00 1.58
C ILE A 50 11.53 21.47 1.36
N VAL A 51 10.57 20.95 0.60
CA VAL A 51 10.49 19.52 0.30
C VAL A 51 10.87 19.26 -1.15
N THR A 52 11.73 18.27 -1.36
CA THR A 52 12.01 17.70 -2.68
C THR A 52 11.40 16.31 -2.74
N GLY A 53 10.61 16.04 -3.78
CA GLY A 53 10.02 14.74 -4.06
C GLY A 53 10.65 14.15 -5.32
N GLU A 54 10.98 12.87 -5.28
CA GLU A 54 11.41 12.08 -6.43
C GLU A 54 10.52 10.85 -6.56
N VAL A 55 9.87 10.70 -7.71
CA VAL A 55 9.05 9.53 -8.02
C VAL A 55 9.79 8.70 -9.07
N THR A 56 9.95 7.40 -8.78
CA THR A 56 10.68 6.48 -9.66
C THR A 56 9.95 5.16 -9.81
N GLY A 57 10.29 4.40 -10.88
CA GLY A 57 9.84 3.03 -11.09
C GLY A 57 8.31 2.90 -11.26
N MET A 58 7.63 3.95 -11.72
CA MET A 58 6.19 3.90 -11.96
C MET A 58 5.85 2.88 -13.05
N LYS A 59 4.91 2.01 -12.74
CA LYS A 59 4.30 1.07 -13.68
C LYS A 59 2.85 0.84 -13.34
N VAL A 60 2.04 0.57 -14.35
CA VAL A 60 0.65 0.13 -14.18
C VAL A 60 0.58 -1.34 -14.52
N THR A 61 -0.02 -2.14 -13.65
CA THR A 61 -0.21 -3.59 -13.87
C THR A 61 -1.68 -3.94 -13.76
N GLU A 62 -2.20 -4.68 -14.74
CA GLU A 62 -3.55 -5.20 -14.78
C GLU A 62 -3.47 -6.71 -14.98
N ARG A 63 -4.28 -7.49 -14.26
CA ARG A 63 -4.37 -8.94 -14.44
C ARG A 63 -5.57 -9.31 -15.28
N VAL A 64 -5.32 -10.08 -16.33
CA VAL A 64 -6.39 -10.48 -17.25
C VAL A 64 -6.33 -11.98 -17.51
N GLU A 65 -7.48 -12.57 -17.76
CA GLU A 65 -7.59 -13.93 -18.24
C GLU A 65 -7.17 -14.00 -19.71
N LYS A 66 -6.18 -14.83 -19.98
CA LYS A 66 -5.66 -15.05 -21.34
C LYS A 66 -6.76 -15.68 -22.21
N GLY A 67 -6.99 -15.07 -23.36
CA GLY A 67 -7.98 -15.53 -24.33
C GLY A 67 -9.33 -14.82 -24.22
N SER A 68 -9.95 -14.72 -23.05
CA SER A 68 -11.19 -13.98 -22.85
C SER A 68 -10.96 -12.46 -22.67
N GLY A 69 -9.80 -12.08 -22.15
CA GLY A 69 -9.51 -10.70 -21.79
C GLY A 69 -10.28 -10.20 -20.56
N ARG A 70 -10.92 -11.10 -19.82
CA ARG A 70 -11.64 -10.77 -18.59
C ARG A 70 -10.66 -10.23 -17.56
N ILE A 71 -10.99 -9.08 -16.94
CA ILE A 71 -10.16 -8.49 -15.88
C ILE A 71 -10.36 -9.30 -14.60
N GLU A 72 -9.28 -9.88 -14.09
CA GLU A 72 -9.24 -10.59 -12.81
C GLU A 72 -8.85 -9.68 -11.66
N THR A 73 -7.90 -8.77 -11.92
CA THR A 73 -7.51 -7.74 -10.96
C THR A 73 -7.47 -6.40 -11.69
N PRO A 74 -8.20 -5.38 -11.20
CA PRO A 74 -8.17 -4.05 -11.76
C PRO A 74 -6.75 -3.46 -11.79
N ALA A 75 -6.54 -2.52 -12.69
CA ALA A 75 -5.25 -1.87 -12.86
C ALA A 75 -4.77 -1.18 -11.58
N GLN A 76 -3.50 -1.36 -11.24
CA GLN A 76 -2.82 -0.77 -10.10
C GLN A 76 -1.60 0.02 -10.57
N LEU A 77 -1.41 1.22 -10.04
CA LEU A 77 -0.19 2.01 -10.22
C LEU A 77 0.73 1.77 -9.04
N THR A 78 1.91 1.26 -9.32
CA THR A 78 2.97 1.06 -8.31
C THR A 78 4.16 1.96 -8.62
N GLY A 79 4.94 2.28 -7.58
CA GLY A 79 6.14 3.08 -7.72
C GLY A 79 6.79 3.37 -6.37
N SER A 80 7.84 4.18 -6.40
CA SER A 80 8.59 4.63 -5.23
C SER A 80 8.59 6.15 -5.17
N LEU A 81 8.21 6.69 -4.02
CA LEU A 81 8.26 8.13 -3.71
C LEU A 81 9.34 8.36 -2.66
N LYS A 82 10.39 9.09 -3.03
CA LYS A 82 11.40 9.59 -2.10
C LYS A 82 11.10 11.04 -1.79
N LEU A 83 10.95 11.38 -0.51
CA LEU A 83 10.77 12.75 -0.03
C LEU A 83 11.98 13.16 0.78
N LYS A 84 12.47 14.37 0.58
CA LYS A 84 13.59 14.94 1.32
C LYS A 84 13.23 16.33 1.84
N ASN A 85 13.46 16.56 3.13
CA ASN A 85 13.44 17.90 3.72
C ASN A 85 14.78 18.59 3.46
N THR A 86 14.77 19.68 2.70
CA THR A 86 15.97 20.46 2.33
C THR A 86 16.20 21.67 3.23
N SER A 87 15.34 21.88 4.24
CA SER A 87 15.54 22.94 5.24
C SER A 87 16.71 22.61 6.18
N ALA A 88 17.34 23.64 6.70
CA ALA A 88 18.37 23.53 7.74
C ALA A 88 17.77 23.59 9.16
N ASP A 89 16.58 24.17 9.31
CA ASP A 89 16.01 24.61 10.61
C ASP A 89 14.51 24.31 10.77
N GLN A 90 13.90 23.63 9.80
CA GLN A 90 12.48 23.31 9.85
C GLN A 90 12.26 21.82 9.73
N THR A 91 11.37 21.30 10.55
CA THR A 91 10.80 19.96 10.44
C THR A 91 9.61 20.01 9.49
N VAL A 92 9.43 18.98 8.70
CA VAL A 92 8.25 18.78 7.83
C VAL A 92 7.41 17.67 8.42
N ARG A 93 6.12 17.92 8.61
CA ARG A 93 5.14 16.91 8.94
C ARG A 93 4.24 16.68 7.73
N LEU A 94 4.25 15.46 7.21
CA LEU A 94 3.37 15.04 6.12
C LEU A 94 1.95 14.85 6.66
N ILE A 95 0.97 15.47 6.02
CA ILE A 95 -0.43 15.43 6.46
C ILE A 95 -1.26 14.54 5.54
N ASP A 96 -1.10 14.72 4.23
CA ASP A 96 -1.89 14.01 3.24
C ASP A 96 -1.14 13.88 1.92
N GLY A 97 -1.52 12.87 1.14
CA GLY A 97 -1.04 12.68 -0.22
C GLY A 97 -2.11 12.02 -1.07
N LYS A 98 -2.24 12.47 -2.31
CA LYS A 98 -3.17 11.88 -3.27
C LYS A 98 -2.60 11.90 -4.69
N ILE A 99 -3.06 10.96 -5.49
CA ILE A 99 -2.73 10.88 -6.91
C ILE A 99 -4.00 11.21 -7.72
N LEU A 100 -3.86 12.12 -8.69
CA LEU A 100 -4.92 12.46 -9.62
C LEU A 100 -4.51 12.01 -11.01
N TYR A 101 -5.46 11.42 -11.71
CA TYR A 101 -5.31 11.03 -13.11
C TYR A 101 -6.05 12.06 -13.97
N ILE A 102 -5.32 12.83 -14.77
CA ILE A 102 -5.86 13.96 -15.51
C ILE A 102 -6.00 13.58 -16.98
N ASN A 103 -7.18 13.82 -17.54
CA ASN A 103 -7.47 13.57 -18.95
C ASN A 103 -6.96 14.68 -19.89
N ALA A 104 -7.08 14.49 -21.18
CA ALA A 104 -6.67 15.47 -22.19
C ALA A 104 -7.38 16.82 -22.05
N GLY A 105 -8.59 16.86 -21.48
CA GLY A 105 -9.35 18.07 -21.18
C GLY A 105 -8.96 18.78 -19.87
N GLY A 106 -7.98 18.26 -19.12
CA GLY A 106 -7.55 18.82 -17.84
C GLY A 106 -8.44 18.44 -16.66
N LEU A 107 -9.40 17.53 -16.84
CA LEU A 107 -10.30 17.08 -15.79
C LEU A 107 -9.81 15.77 -15.16
N ALA A 108 -10.08 15.59 -13.86
CA ALA A 108 -9.75 14.34 -13.18
C ALA A 108 -10.63 13.19 -13.72
N ILE A 109 -9.97 12.07 -14.03
CA ILE A 109 -10.63 10.81 -14.40
C ILE A 109 -11.14 10.18 -13.10
N LYS A 110 -12.42 9.83 -13.06
CA LYS A 110 -13.04 9.18 -11.92
C LYS A 110 -12.63 7.70 -11.86
N MET A 111 -12.49 7.20 -10.63
CA MET A 111 -12.33 5.77 -10.35
C MET A 111 -13.67 5.05 -10.52
N GLU A 112 -13.65 3.72 -10.64
CA GLU A 112 -14.87 2.91 -10.73
C GLU A 112 -15.78 3.06 -9.50
N ASP A 113 -15.21 3.35 -8.33
CA ASP A 113 -15.93 3.62 -7.08
C ASP A 113 -16.34 5.09 -6.90
N SER A 114 -16.32 5.88 -7.97
CA SER A 114 -16.64 7.32 -8.01
C SER A 114 -15.67 8.24 -7.27
N ARG A 115 -14.60 7.73 -6.66
CA ARG A 115 -13.52 8.56 -6.13
C ARG A 115 -12.75 9.23 -7.26
N THR A 116 -12.22 10.40 -7.00
CA THR A 116 -11.41 11.15 -7.99
C THR A 116 -9.93 11.00 -7.76
N ALA A 117 -9.51 10.50 -6.59
CA ALA A 117 -8.12 10.36 -6.24
C ALA A 117 -7.90 9.25 -5.19
N PRO A 118 -7.01 8.27 -5.44
CA PRO A 118 -6.54 7.41 -4.38
C PRO A 118 -5.64 8.18 -3.43
N ALA A 119 -5.83 7.96 -2.12
CA ALA A 119 -4.98 8.53 -1.09
C ALA A 119 -3.66 7.76 -0.97
N LEU A 120 -2.55 8.49 -0.84
CA LEU A 120 -1.28 7.94 -0.40
C LEU A 120 -1.29 7.91 1.12
N ARG A 121 -1.20 6.72 1.69
CA ARG A 121 -1.08 6.56 3.14
C ARG A 121 0.40 6.60 3.50
N PHE A 122 0.79 7.60 4.27
CA PHE A 122 2.07 7.60 4.95
C PHE A 122 1.96 6.67 6.16
N ALA A 123 3.00 5.85 6.39
CA ALA A 123 2.96 4.87 7.48
C ALA A 123 2.75 5.57 8.82
N SER A 124 1.68 5.22 9.53
CA SER A 124 1.27 5.85 10.80
C SER A 124 2.15 5.49 12.00
N TYR A 125 3.16 4.64 11.81
CA TYR A 125 4.03 4.16 12.87
C TYR A 125 5.48 4.57 12.61
N GLY A 126 5.93 5.60 13.28
CA GLY A 126 7.32 6.03 13.27
C GLY A 126 7.59 7.30 12.47
N SER A 127 8.84 7.49 12.06
CA SER A 127 9.40 8.71 11.47
C SER A 127 8.87 9.07 10.07
N ALA A 128 8.04 8.24 9.44
CA ALA A 128 7.61 8.45 8.06
C ALA A 128 6.68 9.67 7.87
N GLU A 129 6.00 10.11 8.93
CA GLU A 129 5.16 11.33 8.89
C GLU A 129 5.94 12.61 9.16
N ARG A 130 7.12 12.49 9.77
CA ARG A 130 7.96 13.62 10.16
C ARG A 130 9.32 13.48 9.52
N LEU A 131 9.78 14.55 8.89
CA LEU A 131 11.11 14.69 8.32
C LEU A 131 11.84 15.84 9.01
N ASP A 132 12.87 15.53 9.78
CA ASP A 132 13.74 16.52 10.38
C ASP A 132 14.64 17.18 9.32
N PRO A 133 15.33 18.28 9.62
CA PRO A 133 16.21 18.97 8.69
C PRO A 133 17.21 18.02 8.03
N GLY A 134 17.25 18.03 6.69
CA GLY A 134 18.14 17.19 5.90
C GLY A 134 17.71 15.72 5.77
N GLN A 135 16.70 15.28 6.49
CA GLN A 135 16.23 13.89 6.47
C GLN A 135 15.48 13.56 5.18
N ASP A 136 15.57 12.31 4.75
CA ASP A 136 14.79 11.76 3.66
C ASP A 136 14.06 10.47 4.07
N VAL A 137 12.99 10.17 3.35
CA VAL A 137 12.21 8.93 3.47
C VAL A 137 11.84 8.42 2.10
N THR A 138 11.85 7.11 1.92
CA THR A 138 11.37 6.45 0.71
C THR A 138 10.17 5.61 1.05
N GLN A 139 9.09 5.80 0.31
CA GLN A 139 7.85 5.07 0.46
C GLN A 139 7.46 4.42 -0.86
N LEU A 140 7.16 3.14 -0.80
CA LEU A 140 6.51 2.44 -1.90
C LEU A 140 5.01 2.78 -1.88
N PHE A 141 4.44 2.93 -3.06
CA PHE A 141 3.00 3.08 -3.20
C PHE A 141 2.44 2.05 -4.17
N ASP A 142 1.23 1.62 -3.85
CA ASP A 142 0.41 0.73 -4.67
C ASP A 142 -1.03 1.24 -4.56
N VAL A 143 -1.52 1.83 -5.64
CA VAL A 143 -2.80 2.52 -5.66
C VAL A 143 -3.62 2.13 -6.87
N ALA A 144 -4.93 2.16 -6.72
CA ALA A 144 -5.85 1.87 -7.81
C ALA A 144 -5.63 2.84 -8.99
N PHE A 145 -5.70 2.30 -10.21
CA PHE A 145 -5.57 3.04 -11.45
C PHE A 145 -6.87 2.92 -12.24
N PRO A 146 -7.48 4.03 -12.69
CA PRO A 146 -8.76 3.97 -13.39
C PRO A 146 -8.63 3.29 -14.75
N ALA A 147 -9.45 2.28 -15.02
CA ALA A 147 -9.43 1.54 -16.28
C ALA A 147 -9.66 2.46 -17.50
N GLU A 148 -10.42 3.56 -17.32
CA GLU A 148 -10.60 4.55 -18.37
C GLU A 148 -9.29 5.21 -18.81
N ALA A 149 -8.34 5.40 -17.89
CA ALA A 149 -7.05 5.99 -18.19
C ALA A 149 -6.15 5.09 -19.07
N LEU A 150 -6.41 3.78 -19.11
CA LEU A 150 -5.72 2.83 -20.01
C LEU A 150 -6.19 2.95 -21.46
N LYS A 151 -7.36 3.54 -21.70
CA LYS A 151 -7.85 3.76 -23.07
C LYS A 151 -6.98 4.78 -23.78
N ALA A 152 -6.71 4.53 -25.06
CA ALA A 152 -5.83 5.36 -25.87
C ALA A 152 -6.18 6.87 -25.79
N LYS A 153 -5.16 7.70 -25.54
CA LYS A 153 -5.24 9.17 -25.48
C LYS A 153 -6.15 9.73 -24.37
N LYS A 154 -6.58 8.93 -23.41
CA LYS A 154 -7.43 9.44 -22.31
C LYS A 154 -6.59 10.08 -21.21
N LEU A 155 -5.52 9.44 -20.80
CA LEU A 155 -4.62 9.98 -19.77
C LEU A 155 -3.63 10.97 -20.37
N LYS A 156 -3.56 12.17 -19.78
CA LYS A 156 -2.59 13.22 -20.12
C LYS A 156 -1.50 13.31 -19.05
N GLU A 157 -1.90 13.20 -17.79
CA GLU A 157 -1.02 13.50 -16.67
C GLU A 157 -1.39 12.65 -15.44
N ILE A 158 -0.38 12.19 -14.72
CA ILE A 158 -0.50 11.67 -13.36
C ILE A 158 0.05 12.74 -12.43
N ARG A 159 -0.79 13.31 -11.56
CA ARG A 159 -0.42 14.39 -10.64
C ARG A 159 -0.39 13.85 -9.22
N LEU A 160 0.75 14.05 -8.55
CA LEU A 160 0.91 13.81 -7.13
C LEU A 160 0.71 15.14 -6.38
N GLU A 161 -0.24 15.16 -5.46
CA GLU A 161 -0.45 16.28 -4.53
C GLU A 161 -0.08 15.84 -3.11
N LEU A 162 0.78 16.62 -2.48
CA LEU A 162 1.23 16.41 -1.11
C LEU A 162 0.89 17.61 -0.25
N VAL A 163 0.37 17.36 0.94
CA VAL A 163 0.12 18.38 1.95
C VAL A 163 1.06 18.13 3.12
N TYR A 164 1.79 19.17 3.51
CA TYR A 164 2.69 19.12 4.65
C TYR A 164 2.67 20.41 5.46
N LEU A 165 3.04 20.32 6.73
CA LEU A 165 3.21 21.44 7.65
C LEU A 165 4.69 21.59 8.02
N PRO A 166 5.32 22.73 7.69
CA PRO A 166 6.62 23.06 8.23
C PRO A 166 6.48 23.59 9.65
N SER A 167 7.41 23.23 10.53
CA SER A 167 7.51 23.77 11.88
C SER A 167 8.98 24.00 12.24
N SER A 168 9.27 24.98 13.08
CA SER A 168 10.65 25.23 13.50
C SER A 168 11.19 23.99 14.23
N TYR A 169 12.40 23.56 13.83
CA TYR A 169 13.12 22.51 14.51
C TYR A 169 13.80 23.11 15.76
N ARG A 170 13.55 22.52 16.91
CA ARG A 170 14.19 22.93 18.16
C ARG A 170 14.64 21.68 18.90
N GLU A 171 15.95 21.58 19.13
CA GLU A 171 16.53 20.56 19.97
C GLU A 171 16.60 21.09 21.42
N GLU A 172 15.99 20.39 22.37
CA GLU A 172 16.07 20.69 23.77
C GLU A 172 16.77 19.53 24.50
N LYS A 173 17.79 19.85 25.27
CA LYS A 173 18.55 18.85 26.05
C LYS A 173 18.23 19.01 27.53
N LEU A 174 17.71 17.95 28.13
CA LEU A 174 17.53 17.85 29.57
C LEU A 174 18.69 17.05 30.16
N ASN A 175 19.48 17.71 31.01
CA ASN A 175 20.59 17.08 31.73
C ASN A 175 20.21 16.92 33.21
N PHE A 176 20.43 15.74 33.78
CA PHE A 176 20.29 15.48 35.21
C PHE A 176 21.48 14.69 35.70
N SER A 177 21.86 14.93 36.94
CA SER A 177 22.93 14.20 37.62
C SER A 177 22.34 13.41 38.77
N VAL A 178 22.76 12.13 38.91
CA VAL A 178 22.38 11.24 40.00
C VAL A 178 23.65 10.76 40.68
N SER A 179 23.65 10.71 42.01
CA SER A 179 24.73 10.10 42.79
C SER A 179 24.32 8.72 43.26
N ILE A 180 25.20 7.75 43.14
CA ILE A 180 25.00 6.40 43.64
C ILE A 180 25.72 6.27 44.98
N GLY A 181 24.97 5.94 46.02
CA GLY A 181 25.51 5.80 47.38
C GLY A 181 25.27 7.01 48.28
N GLY A 182 24.30 6.92 49.17
CA GLY A 182 24.02 7.73 50.34
C GLY A 182 23.95 9.27 50.13
N GLN A 183 22.81 9.84 50.44
CA GLN A 183 22.50 11.29 50.48
C GLN A 183 22.69 12.07 49.14
N SER A 184 21.69 11.99 48.31
CA SER A 184 21.57 12.82 47.11
C SER A 184 20.72 14.05 47.41
N THR A 185 21.29 15.22 47.26
CA THR A 185 20.52 16.46 47.10
C THR A 185 20.34 16.67 45.59
N PRO A 186 19.12 16.66 45.05
CA PRO A 186 18.91 16.97 43.63
C PRO A 186 19.17 18.46 43.39
N VAL A 187 20.19 18.79 42.61
CA VAL A 187 20.40 20.15 42.12
C VAL A 187 19.72 20.23 40.77
N ALA A 188 18.47 20.69 40.77
CA ALA A 188 17.80 21.10 39.55
C ALA A 188 18.30 22.51 39.17
N SER A 189 19.22 22.56 38.20
CA SER A 189 19.62 23.86 37.61
C SER A 189 18.72 24.17 36.42
N LEU A 190 17.64 24.89 36.68
CA LEU A 190 16.85 25.52 35.64
C LEU A 190 17.59 26.80 35.19
N LYS A 191 18.35 26.72 34.11
CA LYS A 191 18.84 27.89 33.40
C LYS A 191 17.83 28.26 32.34
N SER A 192 16.88 29.13 32.67
CA SER A 192 16.06 29.84 31.70
C SER A 192 16.94 30.84 30.96
N ALA A 193 17.21 30.63 29.70
CA ALA A 193 17.76 31.64 28.84
C ALA A 193 16.59 32.42 28.18
N SER A 194 16.27 33.55 28.75
CA SER A 194 15.52 34.61 28.05
C SER A 194 16.49 35.38 27.16
N ARG A 195 16.26 35.33 25.85
CA ARG A 195 16.34 36.43 24.92
C ARG A 195 15.89 35.99 23.55
#